data_57e92b02ed077142d2fb0baaa5678332
#
_entry.id   57e92b02ed077142d2fb0baaa5678332
#
_cell.length_a   1.000
_cell.length_b   1.000
_cell.length_c   1.000
_cell.angle_alpha   90.00
_cell.angle_beta   90.00
_cell.angle_gamma   90.00
#
_symmetry.space_group_name_H-M   'P 1'
#
loop_
_entity.id
_entity.type
_entity.pdbx_description
1 polymer ?
#
loop_
_entity_poly.entity_id
_entity_poly.type
_entity_poly.pdbx_seq_one_letter_code
_entity_poly.pdbx_strand_id
1 'polypeptide(L)'
;MKIAIYGGSFNPPHCGHVEAAFAASECLKPDKMLIIPASIPPHKELADGSPDALERLELTRLAFADIPNAEVSDMEIMREGKSYSADTLEELMRIYPGAEFTFVMGSDMLLSFEEWYRFRFLIENMTLGVFCRNEGEDAQIIEHAAYLKRQYGAKCVFINHEPKPMASSDIRDMLPRRQGASYLPETVYSRIIKNGDYDAKPELYWLREKAYAMLAPKRVAHVVGCEAEAVTLAQRWGEDPENAAEAGILHDITKKLVLSDQLILCRKYGIINDTAEEENVKLLHAKTGAALARDLFNISDEVYDAIRW
;
A
#
# COMPACT_ATOMS: atom_id res chain seq x y z
N MET A 1 -0.38 9.94 -29.55
CA MET A 1 -0.36 9.12 -28.32
C MET A 1 -0.87 9.98 -27.17
N LYS A 2 -1.87 9.48 -26.44
CA LYS A 2 -2.41 10.17 -25.25
C LYS A 2 -1.85 9.55 -23.99
N ILE A 3 -1.24 10.35 -23.15
CA ILE A 3 -0.63 9.89 -21.90
C ILE A 3 -1.28 10.61 -20.73
N ALA A 4 -1.88 9.85 -19.80
CA ALA A 4 -2.34 10.36 -18.53
C ALA A 4 -1.20 10.22 -17.50
N ILE A 5 -0.97 11.24 -16.68
CA ILE A 5 0.03 11.26 -15.62
C ILE A 5 -0.71 11.38 -14.29
N TYR A 6 -0.49 10.45 -13.38
CA TYR A 6 -1.03 10.49 -12.03
C TYR A 6 0.12 10.46 -11.01
N GLY A 7 0.48 11.63 -10.53
CA GLY A 7 1.54 11.82 -9.52
C GLY A 7 1.00 11.78 -8.11
N GLY A 8 1.81 11.32 -7.17
CA GLY A 8 1.44 11.31 -5.76
C GLY A 8 2.60 10.88 -4.85
N SER A 9 2.50 11.17 -3.56
CA SER A 9 3.47 10.64 -2.58
C SER A 9 3.28 9.14 -2.33
N PHE A 10 2.04 8.64 -2.50
CA PHE A 10 1.64 7.24 -2.27
C PHE A 10 2.23 6.66 -0.99
N ASN A 11 1.90 7.27 0.14
CA ASN A 11 2.52 7.01 1.44
C ASN A 11 1.50 6.65 2.55
N PRO A 12 0.88 5.44 2.50
CA PRO A 12 0.87 4.47 1.42
C PRO A 12 -0.12 4.78 0.29
N PRO A 13 -0.01 4.10 -0.88
CA PRO A 13 -1.09 4.05 -1.85
C PRO A 13 -2.28 3.29 -1.26
N HIS A 14 -3.51 3.72 -1.50
CA HIS A 14 -4.72 3.14 -0.92
C HIS A 14 -5.84 3.00 -1.96
N CYS A 15 -6.93 2.31 -1.60
CA CYS A 15 -8.04 2.04 -2.51
C CYS A 15 -8.59 3.30 -3.18
N GLY A 16 -8.64 4.44 -2.47
CA GLY A 16 -9.06 5.71 -3.07
C GLY A 16 -8.16 6.19 -4.22
N HIS A 17 -6.85 5.98 -4.12
CA HIS A 17 -5.93 6.28 -5.23
C HIS A 17 -6.17 5.35 -6.43
N VAL A 18 -6.42 4.06 -6.18
CA VAL A 18 -6.68 3.06 -7.23
C VAL A 18 -8.00 3.36 -7.94
N GLU A 19 -9.06 3.66 -7.18
CA GLU A 19 -10.36 4.05 -7.72
C GLU A 19 -10.29 5.34 -8.55
N ALA A 20 -9.54 6.33 -8.08
CA ALA A 20 -9.28 7.56 -8.83
C ALA A 20 -8.54 7.30 -10.15
N ALA A 21 -7.50 6.47 -10.14
CA ALA A 21 -6.78 6.09 -11.34
C ALA A 21 -7.68 5.34 -12.33
N PHE A 22 -8.53 4.43 -11.84
CA PHE A 22 -9.49 3.72 -12.67
C PHE A 22 -10.49 4.68 -13.32
N ALA A 23 -11.09 5.60 -12.55
CA ALA A 23 -12.01 6.62 -13.06
C ALA A 23 -11.34 7.53 -14.10
N ALA A 24 -10.07 7.91 -13.87
CA ALA A 24 -9.31 8.70 -14.83
C ALA A 24 -9.04 7.91 -16.13
N SER A 25 -8.68 6.63 -16.02
CA SER A 25 -8.48 5.75 -17.19
C SER A 25 -9.74 5.61 -18.02
N GLU A 26 -10.89 5.38 -17.41
CA GLU A 26 -12.18 5.26 -18.09
C GLU A 26 -12.64 6.56 -18.77
N CYS A 27 -12.42 7.71 -18.10
CA CYS A 27 -12.82 9.02 -18.61
C CYS A 27 -11.92 9.49 -19.77
N LEU A 28 -10.60 9.42 -19.56
CA LEU A 28 -9.61 9.98 -20.47
C LEU A 28 -9.26 9.02 -21.63
N LYS A 29 -9.44 7.72 -21.44
CA LYS A 29 -9.07 6.64 -22.36
C LYS A 29 -7.67 6.84 -22.95
N PRO A 30 -6.64 6.92 -22.09
CA PRO A 30 -5.28 7.16 -22.53
C PRO A 30 -4.69 5.91 -23.18
N ASP A 31 -3.78 6.09 -24.12
CA ASP A 31 -2.98 4.99 -24.64
C ASP A 31 -2.05 4.40 -23.58
N LYS A 32 -1.61 5.27 -22.64
CA LYS A 32 -0.77 4.92 -21.47
C LYS A 32 -1.15 5.80 -20.29
N MET A 33 -1.21 5.21 -19.09
CA MET A 33 -1.33 5.91 -17.82
C MET A 33 -0.04 5.74 -17.02
N LEU A 34 0.66 6.83 -16.75
CA LEU A 34 1.87 6.83 -15.94
C LEU A 34 1.53 7.17 -14.49
N ILE A 35 1.76 6.23 -13.59
CA ILE A 35 1.66 6.44 -12.15
C ILE A 35 3.07 6.78 -11.65
N ILE A 36 3.25 7.97 -11.08
CA ILE A 36 4.58 8.48 -10.74
C ILE A 36 4.66 8.79 -9.25
N PRO A 37 5.24 7.89 -8.44
CA PRO A 37 5.50 8.18 -7.03
C PRO A 37 6.61 9.22 -6.89
N ALA A 38 6.34 10.28 -6.12
CA ALA A 38 7.30 11.32 -5.82
C ALA A 38 8.41 10.80 -4.92
N SER A 39 9.68 11.11 -5.26
CA SER A 39 10.82 10.85 -4.37
C SER A 39 10.72 11.74 -3.13
N ILE A 40 10.85 13.04 -3.33
CA ILE A 40 10.71 14.07 -2.30
C ILE A 40 9.59 15.04 -2.77
N PRO A 41 8.38 14.95 -2.19
CA PRO A 41 7.30 15.87 -2.56
C PRO A 41 7.71 17.34 -2.32
N PRO A 42 7.45 18.28 -3.27
CA PRO A 42 7.94 19.65 -3.15
C PRO A 42 7.24 20.47 -2.06
N HIS A 43 6.00 20.12 -1.74
CA HIS A 43 5.12 20.90 -0.84
C HIS A 43 4.80 20.18 0.49
N LYS A 44 5.34 18.96 0.70
CA LYS A 44 5.02 18.14 1.86
C LYS A 44 6.24 17.34 2.31
N GLU A 45 6.54 17.38 3.58
CA GLU A 45 7.47 16.44 4.18
C GLU A 45 6.78 15.09 4.37
N LEU A 46 7.54 14.01 4.16
CA LEU A 46 7.05 12.68 4.47
C LEU A 46 7.00 12.55 6.00
N ALA A 47 5.98 11.85 6.50
CA ALA A 47 5.87 11.59 7.94
C ALA A 47 7.05 10.74 8.42
N ASP A 48 7.44 10.93 9.68
CA ASP A 48 8.42 10.06 10.33
C ASP A 48 7.96 8.60 10.28
N GLY A 49 8.90 7.67 10.11
CA GLY A 49 8.58 6.24 9.95
C GLY A 49 8.01 5.85 8.59
N SER A 50 7.95 6.79 7.61
CA SER A 50 7.59 6.43 6.24
C SER A 50 8.67 5.57 5.60
N PRO A 51 8.30 4.55 4.80
CA PRO A 51 9.24 3.79 4.02
C PRO A 51 10.05 4.66 3.06
N ASP A 52 11.20 4.18 2.66
CA ASP A 52 12.02 4.86 1.66
C ASP A 52 11.32 4.95 0.28
N ALA A 53 11.92 5.67 -0.63
CA ALA A 53 11.34 5.92 -1.95
C ALA A 53 11.20 4.63 -2.78
N LEU A 54 12.11 3.66 -2.61
CA LEU A 54 12.09 2.39 -3.34
C LEU A 54 10.95 1.49 -2.82
N GLU A 55 10.76 1.42 -1.51
CA GLU A 55 9.62 0.65 -0.96
C GLU A 55 8.28 1.30 -1.33
N ARG A 56 8.16 2.64 -1.31
CA ARG A 56 6.95 3.32 -1.81
C ARG A 56 6.68 3.06 -3.29
N LEU A 57 7.73 2.92 -4.10
CA LEU A 57 7.62 2.50 -5.51
C LEU A 57 7.04 1.07 -5.60
N GLU A 58 7.54 0.12 -4.81
CA GLU A 58 7.02 -1.24 -4.80
C GLU A 58 5.57 -1.30 -4.32
N LEU A 59 5.22 -0.58 -3.26
CA LEU A 59 3.82 -0.46 -2.80
C LEU A 59 2.93 0.13 -3.92
N THR A 60 3.44 1.11 -4.65
CA THR A 60 2.73 1.71 -5.79
C THR A 60 2.54 0.70 -6.93
N ARG A 61 3.56 -0.08 -7.27
CA ARG A 61 3.45 -1.16 -8.27
C ARG A 61 2.38 -2.19 -7.88
N LEU A 62 2.37 -2.58 -6.61
CA LEU A 62 1.35 -3.51 -6.09
C LEU A 62 -0.07 -2.93 -6.16
N ALA A 63 -0.22 -1.64 -5.82
CA ALA A 63 -1.52 -0.99 -5.79
C ALA A 63 -2.17 -0.84 -7.16
N PHE A 64 -1.38 -0.53 -8.19
CA PHE A 64 -1.89 -0.18 -9.52
C PHE A 64 -1.72 -1.30 -10.56
N ALA A 65 -1.34 -2.51 -10.14
CA ALA A 65 -1.08 -3.65 -11.03
C ALA A 65 -2.26 -4.00 -11.96
N ASP A 66 -3.49 -3.82 -11.49
CA ASP A 66 -4.71 -4.20 -12.20
C ASP A 66 -5.34 -3.03 -13.01
N ILE A 67 -4.71 -1.84 -13.03
CA ILE A 67 -5.23 -0.72 -13.80
C ILE A 67 -4.84 -0.89 -15.28
N PRO A 68 -5.81 -0.92 -16.22
CA PRO A 68 -5.54 -1.06 -17.64
C PRO A 68 -4.62 0.04 -18.17
N ASN A 69 -3.63 -0.34 -18.96
CA ASN A 69 -2.63 0.57 -19.56
C ASN A 69 -1.82 1.40 -18.55
N ALA A 70 -1.85 1.07 -17.25
CA ALA A 70 -1.04 1.74 -16.24
C ALA A 70 0.38 1.17 -16.23
N GLU A 71 1.33 2.07 -16.06
CA GLU A 71 2.74 1.77 -15.84
C GLU A 71 3.23 2.64 -14.68
N VAL A 72 3.83 2.01 -13.68
CA VAL A 72 4.43 2.75 -12.56
C VAL A 72 5.87 3.11 -12.94
N SER A 73 6.14 4.40 -13.02
CA SER A 73 7.45 4.94 -13.40
C SER A 73 8.25 5.34 -12.16
N ASP A 74 9.51 4.99 -12.16
CA ASP A 74 10.49 5.35 -11.13
C ASP A 74 11.24 6.66 -11.42
N MET A 75 10.87 7.37 -12.47
CA MET A 75 11.62 8.53 -12.99
C MET A 75 11.88 9.63 -11.95
N GLU A 76 10.91 9.90 -11.05
CA GLU A 76 11.10 10.88 -9.98
C GLU A 76 11.94 10.32 -8.83
N ILE A 77 11.89 9.02 -8.59
CA ILE A 77 12.69 8.34 -7.56
C ILE A 77 14.15 8.27 -7.97
N MET A 78 14.40 8.03 -9.24
CA MET A 78 15.78 8.00 -9.79
C MET A 78 16.38 9.38 -9.99
N ARG A 79 15.58 10.45 -9.88
CA ARG A 79 16.04 11.84 -9.99
C ARG A 79 16.43 12.37 -8.61
N GLU A 80 17.57 13.02 -8.51
CA GLU A 80 17.98 13.73 -7.30
C GLU A 80 17.11 14.98 -7.05
N GLY A 81 16.82 15.27 -5.80
CA GLY A 81 16.13 16.47 -5.36
C GLY A 81 14.60 16.35 -5.31
N LYS A 82 13.93 17.52 -5.30
CA LYS A 82 12.47 17.60 -5.21
C LYS A 82 11.79 17.19 -6.52
N SER A 83 10.68 16.48 -6.41
CA SER A 83 9.87 15.99 -7.53
C SER A 83 8.93 17.07 -8.06
N TYR A 84 9.41 17.95 -8.90
CA TYR A 84 8.57 18.97 -9.54
C TYR A 84 7.90 18.41 -10.81
N SER A 85 6.59 18.56 -10.93
CA SER A 85 5.80 18.11 -12.09
C SER A 85 6.28 18.74 -13.41
N ALA A 86 6.84 19.97 -13.38
CA ALA A 86 7.37 20.62 -14.56
C ALA A 86 8.61 19.90 -15.11
N ASP A 87 9.51 19.47 -14.24
CA ASP A 87 10.72 18.73 -14.66
C ASP A 87 10.36 17.34 -15.18
N THR A 88 9.37 16.72 -14.54
CA THR A 88 8.80 15.43 -14.96
C THR A 88 8.15 15.53 -16.34
N LEU A 89 7.33 16.56 -16.58
CA LEU A 89 6.72 16.78 -17.90
C LEU A 89 7.76 17.04 -18.97
N GLU A 90 8.77 17.86 -18.68
CA GLU A 90 9.85 18.17 -19.64
C GLU A 90 10.63 16.90 -20.03
N GLU A 91 10.88 16.01 -19.11
CA GLU A 91 11.52 14.71 -19.38
C GLU A 91 10.60 13.80 -20.21
N LEU A 92 9.31 13.71 -19.85
CA LEU A 92 8.32 12.93 -20.60
C LEU A 92 8.14 13.43 -22.04
N MET A 93 8.21 14.74 -22.29
CA MET A 93 8.17 15.30 -23.65
C MET A 93 9.37 14.87 -24.50
N ARG A 94 10.53 14.61 -23.88
CA ARG A 94 11.71 14.06 -24.58
C ARG A 94 11.56 12.57 -24.87
N ILE A 95 10.98 11.82 -23.93
CA ILE A 95 10.78 10.36 -24.07
C ILE A 95 9.65 10.06 -25.08
N TYR A 96 8.58 10.87 -25.07
CA TYR A 96 7.39 10.70 -25.90
C TYR A 96 7.12 11.93 -26.77
N PRO A 97 7.96 12.20 -27.80
CA PRO A 97 7.81 13.40 -28.62
C PRO A 97 6.47 13.39 -29.37
N GLY A 98 5.72 14.50 -29.26
CA GLY A 98 4.41 14.66 -29.90
C GLY A 98 3.25 13.96 -29.17
N ALA A 99 3.46 13.45 -27.98
CA ALA A 99 2.36 12.95 -27.15
C ALA A 99 1.52 14.09 -26.57
N GLU A 100 0.24 13.82 -26.37
CA GLU A 100 -0.70 14.69 -25.63
C GLU A 100 -0.72 14.24 -24.17
N PHE A 101 -0.33 15.13 -23.25
CA PHE A 101 -0.28 14.83 -21.83
C PHE A 101 -1.51 15.36 -21.10
N THR A 102 -2.06 14.55 -20.20
CA THR A 102 -3.07 14.97 -19.23
C THR A 102 -2.59 14.66 -17.82
N PHE A 103 -2.45 15.68 -16.99
CA PHE A 103 -2.06 15.52 -15.59
C PHE A 103 -3.32 15.39 -14.71
N VAL A 104 -3.43 14.29 -14.00
CA VAL A 104 -4.60 13.95 -13.16
C VAL A 104 -4.35 14.45 -11.74
N MET A 105 -5.28 15.22 -11.19
CA MET A 105 -5.13 15.87 -9.88
C MET A 105 -6.46 16.00 -9.13
N GLY A 106 -6.37 16.19 -7.81
CA GLY A 106 -7.50 16.55 -6.97
C GLY A 106 -7.96 17.99 -7.20
N SER A 107 -9.18 18.28 -6.78
CA SER A 107 -9.76 19.63 -6.85
C SER A 107 -8.99 20.68 -6.06
N ASP A 108 -8.47 20.31 -4.89
CA ASP A 108 -7.62 21.13 -4.03
C ASP A 108 -6.33 21.57 -4.72
N MET A 109 -5.74 20.67 -5.52
CA MET A 109 -4.54 20.95 -6.30
C MET A 109 -4.80 21.93 -7.44
N LEU A 110 -6.00 21.90 -8.06
CA LEU A 110 -6.37 22.87 -9.07
C LEU A 110 -6.45 24.28 -8.48
N LEU A 111 -7.01 24.44 -7.29
CA LEU A 111 -7.17 25.75 -6.63
C LEU A 111 -5.83 26.41 -6.27
N SER A 112 -4.79 25.64 -6.05
CA SER A 112 -3.43 26.11 -5.77
C SER A 112 -2.47 25.97 -6.94
N PHE A 113 -2.97 25.71 -8.15
CA PHE A 113 -2.13 25.36 -9.30
C PHE A 113 -1.17 26.48 -9.73
N GLU A 114 -1.55 27.75 -9.55
CA GLU A 114 -0.69 28.90 -9.88
C GLU A 114 0.56 29.00 -8.97
N GLU A 115 0.57 28.31 -7.83
CA GLU A 115 1.72 28.20 -6.93
C GLU A 115 2.74 27.13 -7.35
N TRP A 116 2.39 26.31 -8.35
CA TRP A 116 3.25 25.23 -8.79
C TRP A 116 4.48 25.76 -9.55
N TYR A 117 5.60 25.13 -9.30
CA TYR A 117 6.85 25.47 -10.00
C TYR A 117 6.66 25.41 -11.52
N ARG A 118 6.94 26.50 -12.21
CA ARG A 118 6.78 26.66 -13.67
C ARG A 118 5.34 26.35 -14.15
N PHE A 119 4.30 26.74 -13.40
CA PHE A 119 2.90 26.41 -13.73
C PHE A 119 2.49 26.85 -15.16
N ARG A 120 3.04 27.96 -15.69
CA ARG A 120 2.75 28.41 -17.07
C ARG A 120 3.24 27.40 -18.09
N PHE A 121 4.45 26.84 -17.91
CA PHE A 121 4.96 25.77 -18.75
C PHE A 121 4.06 24.53 -18.72
N LEU A 122 3.55 24.18 -17.53
CA LEU A 122 2.61 23.07 -17.38
C LEU A 122 1.31 23.33 -18.16
N ILE A 123 0.69 24.52 -17.99
CA ILE A 123 -0.55 24.88 -18.70
C ILE A 123 -0.39 24.87 -20.23
N GLU A 124 0.75 25.30 -20.74
CA GLU A 124 1.01 25.37 -22.18
C GLU A 124 1.18 23.97 -22.81
N ASN A 125 1.66 22.98 -22.04
CA ASN A 125 2.10 21.69 -22.55
C ASN A 125 1.25 20.50 -22.13
N MET A 126 0.25 20.67 -21.24
CA MET A 126 -0.63 19.58 -20.82
C MET A 126 -2.06 20.01 -20.60
N THR A 127 -2.95 19.04 -20.54
CA THR A 127 -4.35 19.19 -20.08
C THR A 127 -4.40 18.87 -18.59
N LEU A 128 -5.22 19.59 -17.82
CA LEU A 128 -5.48 19.34 -16.41
C LEU A 128 -6.70 18.41 -16.29
N GLY A 129 -6.51 17.19 -15.84
CA GLY A 129 -7.57 16.23 -15.52
C GLY A 129 -7.95 16.38 -14.04
N VAL A 130 -9.10 16.93 -13.75
CA VAL A 130 -9.48 17.31 -12.39
C VAL A 130 -10.60 16.43 -11.88
N PHE A 131 -10.39 15.76 -10.75
CA PHE A 131 -11.47 15.04 -10.09
C PHE A 131 -12.49 16.03 -9.52
N CYS A 132 -13.76 15.77 -9.81
CA CYS A 132 -14.88 16.54 -9.29
C CYS A 132 -16.01 15.59 -8.85
N ARG A 133 -16.78 16.02 -7.85
CA ARG A 133 -18.00 15.34 -7.43
C ARG A 133 -19.16 15.81 -8.33
N ASN A 134 -20.21 15.01 -8.41
CA ASN A 134 -21.42 15.42 -9.11
C ASN A 134 -22.19 16.50 -8.32
N GLU A 135 -22.55 17.58 -9.04
CA GLU A 135 -23.56 18.60 -8.73
C GLU A 135 -23.45 19.37 -7.41
N GLY A 136 -23.02 20.62 -7.49
CA GLY A 136 -23.27 21.69 -6.52
C GLY A 136 -22.08 22.15 -5.67
N GLU A 137 -21.18 21.28 -5.24
CA GLU A 137 -19.98 21.65 -4.50
C GLU A 137 -18.82 22.11 -5.41
N ASP A 138 -18.93 21.86 -6.71
CA ASP A 138 -17.88 22.10 -7.70
C ASP A 138 -17.93 23.48 -8.36
N ALA A 139 -18.85 24.39 -7.97
CA ALA A 139 -18.95 25.71 -8.57
C ALA A 139 -17.62 26.48 -8.51
N GLN A 140 -16.92 26.41 -7.38
CA GLN A 140 -15.62 27.06 -7.20
C GLN A 140 -14.55 26.45 -8.11
N ILE A 141 -14.55 25.13 -8.28
CA ILE A 141 -13.61 24.40 -9.12
C ILE A 141 -13.85 24.75 -10.60
N ILE A 142 -15.12 24.76 -11.03
CA ILE A 142 -15.52 25.13 -12.39
C ILE A 142 -15.16 26.59 -12.68
N GLU A 143 -15.42 27.48 -11.74
CA GLU A 143 -15.09 28.91 -11.86
C GLU A 143 -13.58 29.12 -11.96
N HIS A 144 -12.79 28.41 -11.12
CA HIS A 144 -11.33 28.51 -11.16
C HIS A 144 -10.75 27.92 -12.45
N ALA A 145 -11.26 26.79 -12.93
CA ALA A 145 -10.87 26.23 -14.22
C ALA A 145 -11.18 27.20 -15.39
N ALA A 146 -12.36 27.87 -15.34
CA ALA A 146 -12.73 28.90 -16.31
C ALA A 146 -11.84 30.14 -16.21
N TYR A 147 -11.42 30.52 -15.01
CA TYR A 147 -10.43 31.58 -14.78
C TYR A 147 -9.07 31.21 -15.40
N LEU A 148 -8.52 30.03 -15.09
CA LEU A 148 -7.25 29.55 -15.66
C LEU A 148 -7.30 29.47 -17.20
N LYS A 149 -8.44 29.07 -17.77
CA LYS A 149 -8.66 29.09 -19.21
C LYS A 149 -8.61 30.49 -19.79
N ARG A 150 -9.30 31.47 -19.17
CA ARG A 150 -9.33 32.86 -19.65
C ARG A 150 -7.98 33.56 -19.53
N GLN A 151 -7.25 33.33 -18.42
CA GLN A 151 -6.02 34.04 -18.11
C GLN A 151 -4.79 33.43 -18.79
N TYR A 152 -4.76 32.10 -18.89
CA TYR A 152 -3.57 31.36 -19.30
C TYR A 152 -3.79 30.37 -20.45
N GLY A 153 -5.03 30.23 -20.95
CA GLY A 153 -5.35 29.28 -22.00
C GLY A 153 -5.41 27.80 -21.54
N ALA A 154 -5.51 27.56 -20.24
CA ALA A 154 -5.53 26.20 -19.69
C ALA A 154 -6.62 25.33 -20.32
N LYS A 155 -6.29 24.06 -20.55
CA LYS A 155 -7.22 23.02 -20.94
C LYS A 155 -7.55 22.19 -19.70
N CYS A 156 -8.83 22.09 -19.36
CA CYS A 156 -9.30 21.28 -18.24
C CYS A 156 -10.32 20.24 -18.70
N VAL A 157 -10.20 19.04 -18.17
CA VAL A 157 -11.16 17.95 -18.31
C VAL A 157 -11.59 17.52 -16.92
N PHE A 158 -12.90 17.50 -16.66
CA PHE A 158 -13.42 17.06 -15.38
C PHE A 158 -13.67 15.55 -15.42
N ILE A 159 -13.13 14.87 -14.39
CA ILE A 159 -13.23 13.44 -14.19
C ILE A 159 -14.23 13.21 -13.07
N ASN A 160 -15.39 12.62 -13.42
CA ASN A 160 -16.40 12.31 -12.42
C ASN A 160 -15.91 11.18 -11.48
N HIS A 161 -15.59 11.54 -10.26
CA HIS A 161 -15.17 10.59 -9.24
C HIS A 161 -15.46 11.18 -7.85
N GLU A 162 -16.20 10.45 -7.05
CA GLU A 162 -16.41 10.79 -5.65
C GLU A 162 -15.29 10.16 -4.81
N PRO A 163 -14.32 10.94 -4.33
CA PRO A 163 -13.22 10.39 -3.54
C PRO A 163 -13.76 9.88 -2.20
N LYS A 164 -13.35 8.69 -1.81
CA LYS A 164 -13.59 8.22 -0.45
C LYS A 164 -12.88 9.16 0.53
N PRO A 165 -13.54 9.56 1.63
CA PRO A 165 -12.96 10.47 2.63
C PRO A 165 -11.91 9.73 3.46
N MET A 166 -10.77 9.43 2.87
CA MET A 166 -9.66 8.73 3.50
C MET A 166 -8.33 9.28 2.98
N ALA A 167 -7.52 9.78 3.90
CA ALA A 167 -6.17 10.21 3.58
C ALA A 167 -5.13 9.15 3.98
N SER A 168 -3.99 9.12 3.28
CA SER A 168 -2.88 8.24 3.67
C SER A 168 -2.40 8.51 5.11
N SER A 169 -2.56 9.74 5.65
CA SER A 169 -2.28 10.06 7.05
C SER A 169 -3.15 9.27 8.01
N ASP A 170 -4.46 9.21 7.74
CA ASP A 170 -5.39 8.49 8.60
C ASP A 170 -5.07 7.00 8.62
N ILE A 171 -4.72 6.45 7.46
CA ILE A 171 -4.33 5.04 7.35
C ILE A 171 -3.05 4.78 8.17
N ARG A 172 -2.03 5.65 8.08
CA ARG A 172 -0.81 5.50 8.89
C ARG A 172 -1.10 5.52 10.39
N ASP A 173 -2.06 6.32 10.84
CA ASP A 173 -2.48 6.38 12.24
C ASP A 173 -3.26 5.12 12.69
N MET A 174 -3.89 4.43 11.75
CA MET A 174 -4.66 3.19 11.99
C MET A 174 -3.78 1.94 12.05
N LEU A 175 -2.76 1.85 11.22
CA LEU A 175 -1.94 0.65 11.05
C LEU A 175 -1.28 0.13 12.35
N PRO A 176 -0.70 0.97 13.23
CA PRO A 176 -0.15 0.51 14.52
C PRO A 176 -1.23 -0.02 15.49
N ARG A 177 -2.49 0.35 15.25
CA ARG A 177 -3.65 -0.04 16.08
C ARG A 177 -4.41 -1.23 15.53
N ARG A 178 -3.79 -2.01 14.66
CA ARG A 178 -4.42 -3.17 14.00
C ARG A 178 -5.69 -2.80 13.22
N GLN A 179 -5.67 -1.69 12.50
CA GLN A 179 -6.80 -1.16 11.72
C GLN A 179 -6.30 -0.66 10.36
N GLY A 180 -7.21 -0.47 9.39
CA GLY A 180 -6.90 0.16 8.11
C GLY A 180 -6.75 -0.82 6.95
N ALA A 181 -6.79 -2.14 7.16
CA ALA A 181 -6.67 -3.15 6.10
C ALA A 181 -7.69 -2.94 4.97
N SER A 182 -8.94 -2.60 5.31
CA SER A 182 -10.02 -2.40 4.34
C SER A 182 -9.83 -1.20 3.40
N TYR A 183 -8.91 -0.29 3.73
CA TYR A 183 -8.60 0.88 2.91
C TYR A 183 -7.45 0.66 1.96
N LEU A 184 -6.74 -0.46 2.08
CA LEU A 184 -5.58 -0.80 1.28
C LEU A 184 -5.90 -1.97 0.33
N PRO A 185 -5.35 -1.97 -0.89
CA PRO A 185 -5.31 -3.21 -1.67
C PRO A 185 -4.64 -4.32 -0.86
N GLU A 186 -5.16 -5.53 -0.97
CA GLU A 186 -4.69 -6.71 -0.22
C GLU A 186 -3.18 -6.93 -0.37
N THR A 187 -2.66 -6.76 -1.58
CA THR A 187 -1.24 -6.90 -1.90
C THR A 187 -0.38 -5.85 -1.19
N VAL A 188 -0.89 -4.61 -1.10
CA VAL A 188 -0.23 -3.50 -0.39
C VAL A 188 -0.23 -3.76 1.11
N TYR A 189 -1.40 -4.13 1.68
CA TYR A 189 -1.50 -4.42 3.10
C TYR A 189 -0.59 -5.56 3.53
N SER A 190 -0.60 -6.68 2.77
CA SER A 190 0.29 -7.82 3.02
C SER A 190 1.77 -7.42 3.02
N ARG A 191 2.18 -6.54 2.10
CA ARG A 191 3.56 -6.06 2.00
C ARG A 191 3.94 -5.17 3.18
N ILE A 192 3.06 -4.24 3.56
CA ILE A 192 3.23 -3.36 4.72
C ILE A 192 3.40 -4.19 5.99
N ILE A 193 2.53 -5.16 6.23
CA ILE A 193 2.62 -6.05 7.41
C ILE A 193 3.94 -6.82 7.40
N LYS A 194 4.29 -7.42 6.26
CA LYS A 194 5.53 -8.21 6.14
C LYS A 194 6.79 -7.41 6.46
N ASN A 195 6.85 -6.16 6.02
CA ASN A 195 8.02 -5.30 6.23
C ASN A 195 7.99 -4.58 7.58
N GLY A 196 6.82 -4.49 8.24
CA GLY A 196 6.62 -3.66 9.42
C GLY A 196 6.59 -2.16 9.11
N ASP A 197 6.29 -1.80 7.84
CA ASP A 197 6.21 -0.40 7.45
C ASP A 197 5.13 0.32 8.27
N TYR A 198 5.37 1.57 8.64
CA TYR A 198 4.46 2.40 9.44
C TYR A 198 4.15 1.82 10.84
N ASP A 199 5.03 1.01 11.42
CA ASP A 199 4.80 0.28 12.67
C ASP A 199 3.51 -0.57 12.64
N ALA A 200 3.12 -1.01 11.46
CA ALA A 200 1.87 -1.72 11.20
C ALA A 200 1.83 -3.06 11.95
N LYS A 201 0.69 -3.30 12.58
CA LYS A 201 0.34 -4.59 13.18
C LYS A 201 -0.81 -5.21 12.40
N PRO A 202 -0.82 -6.53 12.12
CA PRO A 202 -1.89 -7.15 11.35
C PRO A 202 -3.23 -7.07 12.08
N GLU A 203 -4.31 -6.73 11.38
CA GLU A 203 -5.66 -6.90 11.91
C GLU A 203 -5.91 -8.38 12.21
N LEU A 204 -6.43 -8.68 13.40
CA LEU A 204 -6.62 -10.08 13.81
C LEU A 204 -7.60 -10.83 12.90
N TYR A 205 -8.60 -10.14 12.33
CA TYR A 205 -9.50 -10.74 11.34
C TYR A 205 -8.74 -11.19 10.10
N TRP A 206 -7.97 -10.28 9.49
CA TRP A 206 -7.15 -10.57 8.32
C TRP A 206 -6.11 -11.67 8.62
N LEU A 207 -5.48 -11.63 9.80
CA LEU A 207 -4.50 -12.62 10.23
C LEU A 207 -5.13 -14.02 10.33
N ARG A 208 -6.37 -14.13 10.86
CA ARG A 208 -7.11 -15.40 10.90
C ARG A 208 -7.36 -15.94 9.49
N GLU A 209 -7.81 -15.11 8.56
CA GLU A 209 -8.01 -15.54 7.17
C GLU A 209 -6.74 -16.13 6.57
N LYS A 210 -5.59 -15.44 6.74
CA LYS A 210 -4.30 -15.93 6.25
C LYS A 210 -3.84 -17.21 6.93
N ALA A 211 -3.89 -17.26 8.25
CA ALA A 211 -3.49 -18.43 9.02
C ALA A 211 -4.37 -19.65 8.71
N TYR A 212 -5.71 -19.48 8.67
CA TYR A 212 -6.63 -20.59 8.43
C TYR A 212 -6.48 -21.19 7.02
N ALA A 213 -6.14 -20.40 6.01
CA ALA A 213 -5.80 -20.90 4.68
C ALA A 213 -4.54 -21.80 4.70
N MET A 214 -3.66 -21.62 5.67
CA MET A 214 -2.46 -22.43 5.87
C MET A 214 -2.72 -23.71 6.66
N LEU A 215 -3.89 -23.90 7.27
CA LEU A 215 -4.25 -25.05 8.09
C LEU A 215 -4.97 -26.14 7.29
N ALA A 216 -4.98 -27.35 7.84
CA ALA A 216 -5.95 -28.35 7.45
C ALA A 216 -7.34 -27.97 8.00
N PRO A 217 -8.47 -28.11 7.24
CA PRO A 217 -9.80 -27.61 7.69
C PRO A 217 -10.22 -28.08 9.08
N LYS A 218 -9.94 -29.35 9.42
CA LYS A 218 -10.23 -29.93 10.75
C LYS A 218 -9.45 -29.29 11.90
N ARG A 219 -8.38 -28.54 11.59
CA ARG A 219 -7.52 -27.90 12.58
C ARG A 219 -7.99 -26.50 12.99
N VAL A 220 -8.81 -25.84 12.15
CA VAL A 220 -9.29 -24.48 12.39
C VAL A 220 -10.01 -24.36 13.74
N ALA A 221 -10.92 -25.29 14.06
CA ALA A 221 -11.64 -25.27 15.35
C ALA A 221 -10.71 -25.35 16.57
N HIS A 222 -9.61 -26.10 16.45
CA HIS A 222 -8.58 -26.15 17.51
C HIS A 222 -7.88 -24.80 17.68
N VAL A 223 -7.46 -24.18 16.57
CA VAL A 223 -6.77 -22.88 16.61
C VAL A 223 -7.67 -21.79 17.19
N VAL A 224 -8.96 -21.78 16.84
CA VAL A 224 -9.95 -20.86 17.45
C VAL A 224 -10.02 -21.06 18.97
N GLY A 225 -10.04 -22.32 19.45
CA GLY A 225 -10.03 -22.62 20.88
C GLY A 225 -8.75 -22.21 21.58
N CYS A 226 -7.59 -22.44 20.95
CA CYS A 226 -6.29 -22.02 21.49
C CYS A 226 -6.17 -20.49 21.57
N GLU A 227 -6.62 -19.77 20.56
CA GLU A 227 -6.66 -18.30 20.57
C GLU A 227 -7.52 -17.78 21.75
N ALA A 228 -8.75 -18.30 21.91
CA ALA A 228 -9.66 -17.88 22.98
C ALA A 228 -9.08 -18.14 24.38
N GLU A 229 -8.45 -19.31 24.58
CA GLU A 229 -7.81 -19.66 25.85
C GLU A 229 -6.57 -18.80 26.11
N ALA A 230 -5.72 -18.57 25.08
CA ALA A 230 -4.54 -17.73 25.20
C ALA A 230 -4.91 -16.30 25.65
N VAL A 231 -5.95 -15.70 25.03
CA VAL A 231 -6.48 -14.38 25.41
C VAL A 231 -6.97 -14.39 26.86
N THR A 232 -7.72 -15.42 27.27
CA THR A 232 -8.22 -15.54 28.64
C THR A 232 -7.11 -15.63 29.67
N LEU A 233 -6.07 -16.42 29.37
CA LEU A 233 -4.89 -16.54 30.24
C LEU A 233 -4.08 -15.24 30.30
N ALA A 234 -3.87 -14.57 29.17
CA ALA A 234 -3.17 -13.28 29.14
C ALA A 234 -3.89 -12.24 30.01
N GLN A 235 -5.20 -12.11 29.87
CA GLN A 235 -6.01 -11.21 30.71
C GLN A 235 -5.91 -11.55 32.21
N ARG A 236 -5.89 -12.84 32.54
CA ARG A 236 -5.78 -13.28 33.93
C ARG A 236 -4.43 -12.96 34.57
N TRP A 237 -3.36 -13.04 33.77
CA TRP A 237 -2.00 -12.90 34.28
C TRP A 237 -1.39 -11.52 33.99
N GLY A 238 -2.14 -10.62 33.34
CA GLY A 238 -1.72 -9.24 33.08
C GLY A 238 -0.77 -9.09 31.89
N GLU A 239 -0.80 -10.10 30.98
CA GLU A 239 -0.06 -10.06 29.71
C GLU A 239 -0.90 -9.41 28.60
N ASP A 240 -0.28 -9.08 27.46
CA ASP A 240 -0.96 -8.47 26.34
C ASP A 240 -1.89 -9.47 25.63
N PRO A 241 -3.23 -9.27 25.68
CA PRO A 241 -4.21 -10.19 25.06
C PRO A 241 -4.15 -10.16 23.53
N GLU A 242 -3.67 -9.08 22.89
CA GLU A 242 -3.52 -9.03 21.43
C GLU A 242 -2.33 -9.88 20.98
N ASN A 243 -1.19 -9.82 21.68
CA ASN A 243 -0.04 -10.69 21.42
C ASN A 243 -0.40 -12.16 21.66
N ALA A 244 -1.18 -12.45 22.70
CA ALA A 244 -1.67 -13.80 22.98
C ALA A 244 -2.61 -14.32 21.88
N ALA A 245 -3.52 -13.48 21.37
CA ALA A 245 -4.39 -13.81 20.25
C ALA A 245 -3.55 -14.12 18.99
N GLU A 246 -2.57 -13.27 18.67
CA GLU A 246 -1.69 -13.43 17.53
C GLU A 246 -0.90 -14.75 17.62
N ALA A 247 -0.31 -15.06 18.77
CA ALA A 247 0.36 -16.33 18.98
C ALA A 247 -0.58 -17.52 18.83
N GLY A 248 -1.80 -17.44 19.43
CA GLY A 248 -2.83 -18.47 19.32
C GLY A 248 -3.29 -18.72 17.88
N ILE A 249 -3.45 -17.67 17.06
CA ILE A 249 -3.80 -17.77 15.64
C ILE A 249 -2.70 -18.47 14.85
N LEU A 250 -1.42 -18.17 15.14
CA LEU A 250 -0.29 -18.54 14.29
C LEU A 250 0.44 -19.83 14.70
N HIS A 251 0.22 -20.37 15.91
CA HIS A 251 1.05 -21.45 16.47
C HIS A 251 1.14 -22.72 15.59
N ASP A 252 0.14 -22.99 14.78
CA ASP A 252 0.02 -24.24 14.01
C ASP A 252 0.11 -24.05 12.48
N ILE A 253 0.50 -22.88 11.96
CA ILE A 253 0.46 -22.57 10.54
C ILE A 253 1.31 -23.51 9.66
N THR A 254 2.32 -24.17 10.22
CA THR A 254 3.16 -25.17 9.52
C THR A 254 2.76 -26.62 9.83
N LYS A 255 1.74 -26.84 10.68
CA LYS A 255 1.36 -28.19 11.16
C LYS A 255 0.93 -29.17 10.09
N LYS A 256 0.38 -28.68 8.98
CA LYS A 256 -0.01 -29.55 7.84
C LYS A 256 1.15 -29.93 6.92
N LEU A 257 2.33 -29.31 7.07
CA LEU A 257 3.47 -29.56 6.21
C LEU A 257 4.06 -30.94 6.51
N VAL A 258 4.50 -31.61 5.45
CA VAL A 258 5.27 -32.88 5.58
C VAL A 258 6.69 -32.60 6.04
N LEU A 259 7.38 -33.64 6.50
CA LEU A 259 8.75 -33.51 7.05
C LEU A 259 9.72 -32.81 6.10
N SER A 260 9.71 -33.18 4.82
CA SER A 260 10.57 -32.55 3.80
C SER A 260 10.39 -31.03 3.72
N ASP A 261 9.15 -30.55 3.76
CA ASP A 261 8.84 -29.13 3.65
C ASP A 261 9.26 -28.39 4.91
N GLN A 262 9.06 -28.97 6.09
CA GLN A 262 9.52 -28.40 7.35
C GLN A 262 11.06 -28.33 7.41
N LEU A 263 11.78 -29.33 6.93
CA LEU A 263 13.24 -29.29 6.84
C LEU A 263 13.75 -28.23 5.85
N ILE A 264 12.98 -27.96 4.76
CA ILE A 264 13.28 -26.83 3.87
C ILE A 264 13.15 -25.49 4.61
N LEU A 265 12.09 -25.31 5.40
CA LEU A 265 11.93 -24.11 6.22
C LEU A 265 13.03 -23.99 7.28
N CYS A 266 13.43 -25.10 7.93
CA CYS A 266 14.56 -25.09 8.87
C CYS A 266 15.84 -24.57 8.21
N ARG A 267 16.16 -25.03 6.99
CA ARG A 267 17.32 -24.53 6.25
C ARG A 267 17.18 -23.07 5.86
N LYS A 268 15.99 -22.67 5.36
CA LYS A 268 15.71 -21.28 4.97
C LYS A 268 15.93 -20.29 6.13
N TYR A 269 15.49 -20.69 7.34
CA TYR A 269 15.52 -19.81 8.52
C TYR A 269 16.71 -20.08 9.45
N GLY A 270 17.64 -20.96 9.10
CA GLY A 270 18.81 -21.30 9.93
C GLY A 270 18.45 -21.96 11.25
N ILE A 271 17.34 -22.72 11.30
CA ILE A 271 16.88 -23.41 12.51
C ILE A 271 17.77 -24.64 12.72
N ILE A 272 18.40 -24.72 13.90
CA ILE A 272 19.22 -25.86 14.33
C ILE A 272 18.27 -26.92 14.89
N ASN A 273 18.38 -28.13 14.33
CA ASN A 273 17.61 -29.32 14.74
C ASN A 273 18.55 -30.35 15.41
N ASP A 274 17.98 -31.13 16.31
CA ASP A 274 18.60 -32.35 16.77
C ASP A 274 18.14 -33.58 15.95
N THR A 275 18.74 -34.76 16.20
CA THR A 275 18.42 -35.97 15.46
C THR A 275 16.94 -36.39 15.61
N ALA A 276 16.36 -36.21 16.80
CA ALA A 276 14.95 -36.55 17.02
C ALA A 276 13.99 -35.65 16.24
N GLU A 277 14.33 -34.37 16.13
CA GLU A 277 13.57 -33.37 15.35
C GLU A 277 13.67 -33.64 13.84
N GLU A 278 14.83 -34.07 13.33
CA GLU A 278 15.03 -34.40 11.92
C GLU A 278 14.23 -35.64 11.48
N GLU A 279 13.88 -36.51 12.41
CA GLU A 279 13.11 -37.74 12.15
C GLU A 279 11.59 -37.56 12.48
N ASN A 280 11.20 -36.51 13.19
CA ASN A 280 9.84 -36.36 13.68
C ASN A 280 9.22 -35.00 13.34
N VAL A 281 8.40 -34.98 12.28
CA VAL A 281 7.68 -33.80 11.81
C VAL A 281 6.87 -33.07 12.92
N LYS A 282 6.45 -33.78 13.96
CA LYS A 282 5.64 -33.20 15.03
C LYS A 282 6.44 -32.28 15.95
N LEU A 283 7.74 -32.38 15.97
CA LEU A 283 8.61 -31.55 16.81
C LEU A 283 9.03 -30.23 16.13
N LEU A 284 8.95 -30.17 14.80
CA LEU A 284 9.45 -29.05 14.02
C LEU A 284 8.45 -27.88 13.87
N HIS A 285 7.13 -28.18 13.95
CA HIS A 285 6.11 -27.20 13.58
C HIS A 285 6.12 -25.91 14.43
N ALA A 286 6.48 -25.97 15.69
CA ALA A 286 6.57 -24.79 16.56
C ALA A 286 7.71 -23.86 16.09
N LYS A 287 8.91 -24.40 15.91
CA LYS A 287 10.07 -23.64 15.42
C LYS A 287 9.87 -23.08 14.01
N THR A 288 9.39 -23.91 13.08
CA THR A 288 9.13 -23.48 11.69
C THR A 288 7.93 -22.54 11.61
N GLY A 289 6.91 -22.75 12.44
CA GLY A 289 5.74 -21.87 12.56
C GLY A 289 6.11 -20.48 13.04
N ALA A 290 6.89 -20.37 14.12
CA ALA A 290 7.38 -19.10 14.63
C ALA A 290 8.24 -18.35 13.58
N ALA A 291 9.17 -19.04 12.92
CA ALA A 291 10.03 -18.44 11.91
C ALA A 291 9.24 -17.98 10.66
N LEU A 292 8.28 -18.79 10.19
CA LEU A 292 7.41 -18.44 9.08
C LEU A 292 6.47 -17.28 9.44
N ALA A 293 5.92 -17.26 10.66
CA ALA A 293 5.09 -16.18 11.15
C ALA A 293 5.85 -14.83 11.18
N ARG A 294 7.11 -14.85 11.62
CA ARG A 294 7.98 -13.66 11.60
C ARG A 294 8.25 -13.18 10.17
N ASP A 295 8.55 -14.08 9.25
CA ASP A 295 8.82 -13.75 7.84
C ASP A 295 7.59 -13.16 7.12
N LEU A 296 6.38 -13.66 7.43
CA LEU A 296 5.17 -13.25 6.73
C LEU A 296 4.41 -12.09 7.39
N PHE A 297 4.43 -12.03 8.72
CA PHE A 297 3.56 -11.15 9.50
C PHE A 297 4.31 -10.22 10.45
N ASN A 298 5.65 -10.23 10.41
CA ASN A 298 6.52 -9.37 11.21
C ASN A 298 6.14 -9.36 12.70
N ILE A 299 5.88 -10.54 13.27
CA ILE A 299 5.47 -10.71 14.67
C ILE A 299 6.58 -10.26 15.64
N SER A 300 6.18 -9.80 16.83
CA SER A 300 7.11 -9.41 17.89
C SER A 300 7.92 -10.59 18.44
N ASP A 301 8.98 -10.30 19.19
CA ASP A 301 9.78 -11.35 19.84
C ASP A 301 8.97 -12.14 20.86
N GLU A 302 8.07 -11.48 21.60
CA GLU A 302 7.16 -12.14 22.54
C GLU A 302 6.23 -13.14 21.86
N VAL A 303 5.62 -12.75 20.72
CA VAL A 303 4.75 -13.63 19.94
C VAL A 303 5.57 -14.77 19.32
N TYR A 304 6.76 -14.48 18.83
CA TYR A 304 7.66 -15.49 18.28
C TYR A 304 8.01 -16.55 19.31
N ASP A 305 8.42 -16.13 20.52
CA ASP A 305 8.79 -17.06 21.59
C ASP A 305 7.57 -17.84 22.09
N ALA A 306 6.39 -17.21 22.18
CA ALA A 306 5.15 -17.90 22.54
C ALA A 306 4.73 -19.00 21.53
N ILE A 307 5.03 -18.84 20.25
CA ILE A 307 4.78 -19.87 19.22
C ILE A 307 5.85 -20.97 19.27
N ARG A 308 7.10 -20.60 19.54
CA ARG A 308 8.24 -21.49 19.46
C ARG A 308 8.33 -22.50 20.60
N TRP A 309 7.88 -22.14 21.80
CA TRP A 309 7.97 -22.93 23.04
C TRP A 309 6.65 -23.54 23.48
#